data_c5a9e04972c024593e7f44af32ac2c2b
#
_entry.id   c5a9e04972c024593e7f44af32ac2c2b
#
_cell.length_a   1.000
_cell.length_b   1.000
_cell.length_c   1.000
_cell.angle_alpha   90.00
_cell.angle_beta   90.00
_cell.angle_gamma   90.00
#
_symmetry.space_group_name_H-M   'P 1'
#
loop_
_entity.id
_entity.type
_entity.pdbx_description
1 polymer ?
#
loop_
_entity_poly.entity_id
_entity_poly.type
_entity_poly.pdbx_seq_one_letter_code
_entity_poly.pdbx_strand_id
1 'polypeptide(L)'
;KELKPVLENEGAYEVSISPSESVIAYRYSTSNRPWELYVSKLKPGAEPFQITSSTTKEFDKHDWMKPEFIDFEADDGTTIYARVYEPKADRKNGAAVFFVHGAGYLQNAHHFWSGYFREYMFHHLLVEKGYTVLDLDYRASDGYGRDYRTAIYRHMGGRDLDDYIDAKKFMVENYDLDSNRIGIYGGSYGGFITLMALLTKPEEFACGAALRSVTDWSHYNHEYTSNILNY
;
A
#
# COMPACT_ATOMS: atom_id res chain seq x y z
N LYS A 1 12.27 -17.45 30.97
CA LYS A 1 13.36 -16.82 30.20
C LYS A 1 12.82 -15.52 29.63
N GLU A 2 13.55 -14.45 29.79
CA GLU A 2 13.23 -13.15 29.18
C GLU A 2 13.53 -13.22 27.68
N LEU A 3 12.57 -12.80 26.84
CA LEU A 3 12.76 -12.64 25.41
C LEU A 3 13.46 -11.31 25.15
N LYS A 4 14.50 -11.32 24.33
CA LYS A 4 15.22 -10.10 23.92
C LYS A 4 15.20 -10.01 22.39
N PRO A 5 14.87 -8.85 21.82
CA PRO A 5 14.94 -8.67 20.37
C PRO A 5 16.39 -8.74 19.89
N VAL A 6 16.59 -9.24 18.69
CA VAL A 6 17.90 -9.31 18.02
C VAL A 6 17.98 -8.29 16.90
N LEU A 7 16.87 -8.03 16.22
CA LEU A 7 16.70 -7.06 15.14
C LEU A 7 15.60 -6.09 15.54
N GLU A 8 15.87 -4.78 15.56
CA GLU A 8 14.98 -3.77 16.16
C GLU A 8 14.64 -2.60 15.21
N ASN A 9 15.31 -2.51 14.05
CA ASN A 9 15.03 -1.41 13.12
C ASN A 9 13.63 -1.57 12.49
N GLU A 10 12.97 -0.44 12.25
CA GLU A 10 11.72 -0.40 11.50
C GLU A 10 11.91 -1.01 10.10
N GLY A 11 10.94 -1.82 9.67
CA GLY A 11 10.97 -2.50 8.37
C GLY A 11 10.57 -3.97 8.49
N ALA A 12 10.88 -4.74 7.46
CA ALA A 12 10.64 -6.18 7.46
C ALA A 12 11.93 -6.98 7.33
N TYR A 13 11.91 -8.15 7.93
CA TYR A 13 13.01 -9.09 7.97
C TYR A 13 12.56 -10.47 7.52
N GLU A 14 13.29 -11.07 6.58
CA GLU A 14 13.18 -12.48 6.24
C GLU A 14 14.45 -13.17 6.75
N VAL A 15 14.33 -13.96 7.82
CA VAL A 15 15.46 -14.46 8.61
C VAL A 15 15.73 -15.93 8.37
N SER A 16 17.03 -16.29 8.22
CA SER A 16 17.54 -17.65 8.27
C SER A 16 18.60 -17.77 9.36
N ILE A 17 18.45 -18.78 10.22
CA ILE A 17 19.37 -19.04 11.33
C ILE A 17 20.33 -20.17 10.92
N SER A 18 21.62 -20.01 11.24
CA SER A 18 22.63 -21.07 11.01
C SER A 18 22.35 -22.31 11.88
N PRO A 19 22.74 -23.50 11.44
CA PRO A 19 22.57 -24.74 12.25
C PRO A 19 23.23 -24.67 13.62
N SER A 20 24.25 -23.86 13.78
CA SER A 20 24.94 -23.65 15.06
C SER A 20 24.29 -22.60 15.97
N GLU A 21 23.19 -21.96 15.49
CA GLU A 21 22.49 -20.88 16.19
C GLU A 21 23.42 -19.72 16.63
N SER A 22 24.52 -19.51 15.92
CA SER A 22 25.50 -18.47 16.24
C SER A 22 25.44 -17.25 15.30
N VAL A 23 24.86 -17.44 14.09
CA VAL A 23 24.79 -16.46 13.01
C VAL A 23 23.39 -16.45 12.43
N ILE A 24 22.93 -15.26 12.03
CA ILE A 24 21.73 -15.08 11.20
C ILE A 24 22.10 -14.42 9.88
N ALA A 25 21.47 -14.87 8.82
CA ALA A 25 21.39 -14.17 7.54
C ALA A 25 19.96 -13.68 7.37
N TYR A 26 19.78 -12.47 6.87
CA TYR A 26 18.43 -11.94 6.68
C TYR A 26 18.36 -10.94 5.53
N ARG A 27 17.23 -10.94 4.85
CA ARG A 27 16.85 -9.84 3.97
C ARG A 27 16.14 -8.79 4.81
N TYR A 28 16.47 -7.54 4.58
CA TYR A 28 15.87 -6.40 5.25
C TYR A 28 15.50 -5.32 4.25
N SER A 29 14.34 -4.71 4.44
CA SER A 29 13.89 -3.55 3.69
C SER A 29 13.07 -2.60 4.55
N THR A 30 12.95 -1.37 4.08
CA THR A 30 12.03 -0.35 4.62
C THR A 30 11.08 0.12 3.52
N SER A 31 10.10 0.95 3.87
CA SER A 31 9.13 1.47 2.88
C SER A 31 9.79 2.27 1.75
N ASN A 32 11.00 2.81 1.95
CA ASN A 32 11.73 3.59 0.95
C ASN A 32 13.09 3.00 0.55
N ARG A 33 13.39 1.76 0.94
CA ARG A 33 14.63 1.05 0.57
C ARG A 33 14.32 -0.38 0.17
N PRO A 34 14.81 -0.84 -1.01
CA PRO A 34 14.68 -2.21 -1.47
C PRO A 34 15.30 -3.23 -0.50
N TRP A 35 14.97 -4.49 -0.74
CA TRP A 35 15.51 -5.60 0.01
C TRP A 35 17.02 -5.77 -0.22
N GLU A 36 17.78 -5.80 0.89
CA GLU A 36 19.20 -6.11 0.89
C GLU A 36 19.51 -7.28 1.82
N LEU A 37 20.56 -8.02 1.52
CA LEU A 37 21.02 -9.16 2.32
C LEU A 37 22.04 -8.70 3.36
N TYR A 38 21.81 -9.14 4.59
CA TYR A 38 22.68 -8.89 5.75
C TYR A 38 23.04 -10.19 6.47
N VAL A 39 24.16 -10.16 7.18
CA VAL A 39 24.59 -11.22 8.10
C VAL A 39 25.01 -10.57 9.41
N SER A 40 24.64 -11.19 10.53
CA SER A 40 25.12 -10.79 11.85
C SER A 40 25.22 -11.98 12.81
N LYS A 41 25.85 -11.78 13.97
CA LYS A 41 25.79 -12.74 15.07
C LYS A 41 24.36 -12.81 15.62
N LEU A 42 23.92 -14.00 16.03
CA LEU A 42 22.61 -14.19 16.66
C LEU A 42 22.67 -13.76 18.13
N LYS A 43 22.71 -12.46 18.37
CA LYS A 43 22.67 -11.86 19.70
C LYS A 43 22.15 -10.42 19.62
N PRO A 44 21.47 -9.93 20.67
CA PRO A 44 21.07 -8.52 20.77
C PRO A 44 22.26 -7.57 20.59
N GLY A 45 22.05 -6.47 19.87
CA GLY A 45 23.07 -5.44 19.64
C GLY A 45 24.25 -5.88 18.77
N ALA A 46 24.13 -6.97 18.01
CA ALA A 46 25.16 -7.36 17.06
C ALA A 46 25.14 -6.43 15.83
N GLU A 47 26.32 -5.90 15.48
CA GLU A 47 26.47 -5.09 14.28
C GLU A 47 26.22 -5.93 13.01
N PRO A 48 25.32 -5.50 12.12
CA PRO A 48 25.06 -6.18 10.86
C PRO A 48 26.14 -5.86 9.82
N PHE A 49 26.43 -6.86 9.01
CA PHE A 49 27.27 -6.69 7.82
C PHE A 49 26.37 -6.81 6.56
N GLN A 50 26.28 -5.75 5.78
CA GLN A 50 25.53 -5.75 4.52
C GLN A 50 26.32 -6.51 3.44
N ILE A 51 25.68 -7.50 2.80
CA ILE A 51 26.27 -8.34 1.76
C ILE A 51 26.00 -7.77 0.37
N THR A 52 24.79 -7.23 0.14
CA THR A 52 24.35 -6.74 -1.18
C THR A 52 24.09 -5.25 -1.16
N SER A 53 24.26 -4.61 -2.33
CA SER A 53 23.84 -3.27 -2.64
C SER A 53 23.22 -3.31 -4.04
N SER A 54 21.89 -3.47 -4.09
CA SER A 54 21.16 -3.78 -5.32
C SER A 54 20.63 -2.53 -6.04
N THR A 55 20.69 -1.39 -5.39
CA THR A 55 20.25 -0.11 -5.97
C THR A 55 21.21 0.41 -7.03
N THR A 56 20.68 1.15 -8.00
CA THR A 56 21.51 1.87 -8.98
C THR A 56 21.94 3.23 -8.43
N LYS A 57 23.00 3.79 -9.02
CA LYS A 57 23.45 5.16 -8.67
C LYS A 57 22.39 6.22 -8.96
N GLU A 58 21.54 5.97 -9.96
CA GLU A 58 20.39 6.83 -10.28
C GLU A 58 19.35 6.79 -9.18
N PHE A 59 18.99 5.60 -8.71
CA PHE A 59 18.07 5.41 -7.59
C PHE A 59 18.57 6.13 -6.33
N ASP A 60 19.85 5.99 -6.01
CA ASP A 60 20.46 6.57 -4.80
C ASP A 60 20.56 8.11 -4.82
N LYS A 61 20.40 8.75 -5.99
CA LYS A 61 20.34 10.21 -6.09
C LYS A 61 19.01 10.81 -5.67
N HIS A 62 17.95 10.01 -5.65
CA HIS A 62 16.62 10.47 -5.27
C HIS A 62 16.44 10.39 -3.74
N ASP A 63 15.86 11.43 -3.19
CA ASP A 63 15.44 11.47 -1.78
C ASP A 63 14.06 10.78 -1.66
N TRP A 64 14.07 9.46 -1.65
CA TRP A 64 12.87 8.65 -1.56
C TRP A 64 12.20 8.82 -0.19
N MET A 65 11.00 9.40 -0.18
CA MET A 65 10.27 9.66 1.07
C MET A 65 9.73 8.35 1.68
N LYS A 66 9.70 8.30 2.99
CA LYS A 66 8.84 7.35 3.71
C LYS A 66 7.42 7.91 3.69
N PRO A 67 6.40 7.12 3.30
CA PRO A 67 5.02 7.55 3.46
C PRO A 67 4.65 7.68 4.93
N GLU A 68 3.69 8.53 5.23
CA GLU A 68 2.99 8.53 6.50
C GLU A 68 2.02 7.34 6.54
N PHE A 69 2.00 6.61 7.66
CA PHE A 69 1.01 5.55 7.89
C PHE A 69 -0.11 6.13 8.73
N ILE A 70 -1.32 5.98 8.22
CA ILE A 70 -2.54 6.47 8.87
C ILE A 70 -3.58 5.38 8.98
N ASP A 71 -4.51 5.59 9.90
CA ASP A 71 -5.77 4.87 9.97
C ASP A 71 -6.93 5.85 10.17
N PHE A 72 -8.10 5.46 9.73
CA PHE A 72 -9.35 6.20 9.93
C PHE A 72 -10.53 5.24 10.04
N GLU A 73 -11.65 5.71 10.59
CA GLU A 73 -12.87 4.92 10.65
C GLU A 73 -13.74 5.18 9.41
N ALA A 74 -14.15 4.09 8.74
CA ALA A 74 -15.19 4.12 7.72
C ALA A 74 -16.56 4.43 8.34
N ASP A 75 -17.55 4.78 7.53
CA ASP A 75 -18.91 5.13 7.98
C ASP A 75 -19.58 4.04 8.84
N ASP A 76 -19.16 2.79 8.70
CA ASP A 76 -19.66 1.64 9.48
C ASP A 76 -18.81 1.31 10.72
N GLY A 77 -17.82 2.14 11.06
CA GLY A 77 -16.92 1.97 12.20
C GLY A 77 -15.77 0.99 11.96
N THR A 78 -15.56 0.52 10.73
CA THR A 78 -14.41 -0.30 10.40
C THR A 78 -13.16 0.57 10.28
N THR A 79 -12.07 0.18 10.96
CA THR A 79 -10.78 0.87 10.80
C THR A 79 -10.16 0.51 9.46
N ILE A 80 -9.79 1.53 8.69
CA ILE A 80 -9.14 1.42 7.38
C ILE A 80 -7.71 1.95 7.48
N TYR A 81 -6.76 1.25 6.88
CA TYR A 81 -5.33 1.56 6.94
C TYR A 81 -4.82 2.05 5.60
N ALA A 82 -3.94 3.04 5.63
CA ALA A 82 -3.41 3.65 4.41
C ALA A 82 -1.99 4.20 4.58
N ARG A 83 -1.38 4.53 3.45
CA ARG A 83 -0.16 5.33 3.35
C ARG A 83 -0.47 6.63 2.64
N VAL A 84 0.03 7.73 3.19
CA VAL A 84 -0.09 9.05 2.58
C VAL A 84 1.29 9.53 2.14
N TYR A 85 1.36 10.04 0.92
CA TYR A 85 2.52 10.73 0.38
C TYR A 85 2.14 12.20 0.23
N GLU A 86 2.71 13.04 1.07
CA GLU A 86 2.34 14.45 1.14
C GLU A 86 3.45 15.34 0.56
N PRO A 87 3.13 16.29 -0.35
CA PRO A 87 4.10 17.26 -0.81
C PRO A 87 4.48 18.24 0.31
N LYS A 88 5.64 18.86 0.20
CA LYS A 88 6.03 19.95 1.10
C LYS A 88 4.97 21.06 1.04
N ALA A 89 4.72 21.71 2.19
CA ALA A 89 3.63 22.67 2.34
C ALA A 89 3.63 23.80 1.27
N ASP A 90 4.82 24.24 0.84
CA ASP A 90 4.99 25.27 -0.20
C ASP A 90 4.71 24.77 -1.63
N ARG A 91 4.50 23.46 -1.81
CA ARG A 91 4.22 22.82 -3.10
C ARG A 91 2.81 22.23 -3.21
N LYS A 92 2.07 22.14 -2.11
CA LYS A 92 0.70 21.62 -2.13
C LYS A 92 -0.16 22.40 -3.12
N ASN A 93 -0.86 21.68 -3.99
CA ASN A 93 -1.75 22.28 -4.98
C ASN A 93 -3.25 22.04 -4.68
N GLY A 94 -3.56 21.39 -3.54
CA GLY A 94 -4.93 21.06 -3.10
C GLY A 94 -5.57 19.89 -3.86
N ALA A 95 -4.86 19.24 -4.79
CA ALA A 95 -5.36 18.06 -5.49
C ALA A 95 -4.77 16.77 -4.92
N ALA A 96 -5.51 15.67 -5.05
CA ALA A 96 -5.04 14.34 -4.64
C ALA A 96 -5.24 13.28 -5.72
N VAL A 97 -4.47 12.21 -5.59
CA VAL A 97 -4.61 11.00 -6.40
C VAL A 97 -4.67 9.78 -5.48
N PHE A 98 -5.74 9.00 -5.59
CA PHE A 98 -5.92 7.77 -4.82
C PHE A 98 -5.48 6.57 -5.66
N PHE A 99 -4.59 5.79 -5.11
CA PHE A 99 -4.14 4.55 -5.73
C PHE A 99 -4.96 3.36 -5.20
N VAL A 100 -5.37 2.50 -6.12
CA VAL A 100 -6.07 1.26 -5.82
C VAL A 100 -5.20 0.08 -6.22
N HIS A 101 -4.68 -0.66 -5.23
CA HIS A 101 -3.86 -1.84 -5.49
C HIS A 101 -4.68 -2.97 -6.13
N GLY A 102 -3.99 -3.91 -6.76
CA GLY A 102 -4.61 -5.03 -7.44
C GLY A 102 -4.86 -6.24 -6.55
N ALA A 103 -5.32 -7.33 -7.17
CA ALA A 103 -5.58 -8.64 -6.59
C ALA A 103 -6.64 -8.69 -5.47
N GLY A 104 -7.13 -7.55 -4.98
CA GLY A 104 -8.15 -7.45 -3.93
C GLY A 104 -7.74 -7.95 -2.54
N TYR A 105 -6.74 -8.80 -2.43
CA TYR A 105 -6.28 -9.43 -1.19
C TYR A 105 -4.80 -9.13 -0.87
N LEU A 106 -4.19 -8.14 -1.50
CA LEU A 106 -2.83 -7.71 -1.17
C LEU A 106 -2.86 -6.76 0.04
N GLN A 107 -1.70 -6.58 0.66
CA GLN A 107 -1.45 -5.54 1.64
C GLN A 107 -0.40 -4.59 1.08
N ASN A 108 -0.61 -3.29 1.19
CA ASN A 108 0.34 -2.28 0.74
C ASN A 108 0.69 -1.24 1.81
N ALA A 109 -0.16 -1.06 2.83
CA ALA A 109 0.13 -0.23 4.00
C ALA A 109 1.04 -0.98 4.98
N HIS A 110 2.32 -1.12 4.62
CA HIS A 110 3.34 -1.83 5.40
C HIS A 110 4.68 -1.09 5.37
N HIS A 111 5.56 -1.35 6.34
CA HIS A 111 6.83 -0.65 6.55
C HIS A 111 8.01 -1.23 5.75
N PHE A 112 7.77 -1.98 4.69
CA PHE A 112 8.82 -2.56 3.85
C PHE A 112 8.63 -2.22 2.37
N TRP A 113 9.59 -2.57 1.53
CA TRP A 113 9.60 -2.29 0.11
C TRP A 113 8.42 -2.95 -0.60
N SER A 114 7.56 -2.15 -1.19
CA SER A 114 6.35 -2.62 -1.84
C SER A 114 6.64 -3.37 -3.16
N GLY A 115 5.85 -4.39 -3.43
CA GLY A 115 5.74 -5.00 -4.75
C GLY A 115 5.26 -4.00 -5.83
N TYR A 116 4.58 -2.94 -5.41
CA TYR A 116 4.17 -1.80 -6.22
C TYR A 116 5.25 -0.71 -6.29
N PHE A 117 6.51 -1.09 -6.46
CA PHE A 117 7.62 -0.13 -6.48
C PHE A 117 7.56 0.87 -7.65
N ARG A 118 6.92 0.49 -8.78
CA ARG A 118 6.71 1.42 -9.92
C ARG A 118 5.69 2.48 -9.57
N GLU A 119 4.60 2.08 -8.94
CA GLU A 119 3.57 2.97 -8.43
C GLU A 119 4.13 3.86 -7.32
N TYR A 120 4.94 3.32 -6.41
CA TYR A 120 5.67 4.10 -5.41
C TYR A 120 6.52 5.21 -6.04
N MET A 121 7.30 4.90 -7.09
CA MET A 121 8.07 5.91 -7.82
C MET A 121 7.17 6.91 -8.55
N PHE A 122 6.02 6.48 -9.07
CA PHE A 122 5.04 7.37 -9.68
C PHE A 122 4.37 8.28 -8.64
N HIS A 123 4.12 7.78 -7.42
CA HIS A 123 3.64 8.62 -6.30
C HIS A 123 4.62 9.74 -5.99
N HIS A 124 5.93 9.48 -6.02
CA HIS A 124 6.94 10.52 -5.88
C HIS A 124 6.85 11.60 -6.96
N LEU A 125 6.68 11.21 -8.22
CA LEU A 125 6.48 12.16 -9.32
C LEU A 125 5.24 13.03 -9.11
N LEU A 126 4.15 12.45 -8.60
CA LEU A 126 2.93 13.20 -8.28
C LEU A 126 3.17 14.18 -7.14
N VAL A 127 3.85 13.76 -6.08
CA VAL A 127 4.22 14.62 -4.95
C VAL A 127 5.12 15.78 -5.38
N GLU A 128 6.08 15.55 -6.25
CA GLU A 128 6.91 16.62 -6.83
C GLU A 128 6.09 17.66 -7.61
N LYS A 129 4.94 17.24 -8.16
CA LYS A 129 3.98 18.12 -8.84
C LYS A 129 2.93 18.74 -7.92
N GLY A 130 3.02 18.49 -6.61
CA GLY A 130 2.16 19.09 -5.60
C GLY A 130 0.89 18.30 -5.27
N TYR A 131 0.74 17.09 -5.78
CA TYR A 131 -0.40 16.22 -5.44
C TYR A 131 -0.14 15.46 -4.15
N THR A 132 -1.14 15.40 -3.28
CA THR A 132 -1.17 14.40 -2.20
C THR A 132 -1.58 13.05 -2.79
N VAL A 133 -0.90 11.96 -2.39
CA VAL A 133 -1.26 10.62 -2.85
C VAL A 133 -1.69 9.77 -1.67
N LEU A 134 -2.84 9.09 -1.80
CA LEU A 134 -3.33 8.09 -0.87
C LEU A 134 -3.17 6.70 -1.48
N ASP A 135 -2.60 5.78 -0.71
CA ASP A 135 -2.41 4.38 -1.04
C ASP A 135 -3.05 3.54 0.07
N LEU A 136 -4.26 3.06 -0.20
CA LEU A 136 -5.20 2.50 0.77
C LEU A 136 -5.23 0.98 0.71
N ASP A 137 -5.24 0.33 1.87
CA ASP A 137 -5.62 -1.07 2.02
C ASP A 137 -7.12 -1.16 2.30
N TYR A 138 -7.92 -1.24 1.24
CA TYR A 138 -9.37 -1.36 1.33
C TYR A 138 -9.80 -2.74 1.87
N ARG A 139 -11.04 -2.85 2.32
CA ARG A 139 -11.61 -4.15 2.75
C ARG A 139 -11.54 -5.16 1.62
N ALA A 140 -11.00 -6.29 1.88
CA ALA A 140 -10.49 -7.45 1.16
C ALA A 140 -8.98 -7.60 1.29
N SER A 141 -8.24 -6.54 1.64
CA SER A 141 -6.78 -6.58 1.81
C SER A 141 -6.37 -7.57 2.90
N ASP A 142 -5.18 -8.14 2.73
CA ASP A 142 -4.62 -9.11 3.67
C ASP A 142 -4.01 -8.44 4.91
N GLY A 143 -3.80 -9.21 5.97
CA GLY A 143 -3.12 -8.75 7.19
C GLY A 143 -4.03 -8.23 8.31
N TYR A 144 -5.30 -7.95 8.03
CA TYR A 144 -6.25 -7.34 8.98
C TYR A 144 -7.30 -8.34 9.53
N GLY A 145 -7.10 -9.62 9.29
CA GLY A 145 -7.96 -10.68 9.77
C GLY A 145 -9.07 -11.07 8.78
N ARG A 146 -9.80 -12.14 9.19
CA ARG A 146 -10.78 -12.77 8.31
C ARG A 146 -11.90 -11.82 7.90
N ASP A 147 -12.49 -11.11 8.84
CA ASP A 147 -13.70 -10.33 8.60
C ASP A 147 -13.44 -9.15 7.67
N TYR A 148 -12.25 -8.53 7.78
CA TYR A 148 -11.76 -7.52 6.85
C TYR A 148 -11.56 -8.09 5.44
N ARG A 149 -10.87 -9.23 5.36
CA ARG A 149 -10.55 -9.89 4.10
C ARG A 149 -11.78 -10.41 3.36
N THR A 150 -12.82 -10.84 4.08
CA THR A 150 -14.05 -11.40 3.48
C THR A 150 -15.20 -10.41 3.35
N ALA A 151 -14.98 -9.14 3.65
CA ALA A 151 -16.02 -8.11 3.61
C ALA A 151 -16.64 -7.87 2.22
N ILE A 152 -15.95 -8.30 1.16
CA ILE A 152 -16.42 -8.24 -0.24
C ILE A 152 -17.10 -9.54 -0.71
N TYR A 153 -17.38 -10.46 0.20
CA TYR A 153 -18.03 -11.72 -0.14
C TYR A 153 -19.31 -11.53 -0.96
N ARG A 154 -19.34 -12.14 -2.16
CA ARG A 154 -20.41 -12.01 -3.15
C ARG A 154 -20.73 -10.57 -3.62
N HIS A 155 -19.93 -9.58 -3.26
CA HIS A 155 -20.17 -8.19 -3.63
C HIS A 155 -18.86 -7.40 -3.81
N MET A 156 -18.12 -7.72 -4.86
CA MET A 156 -16.98 -6.91 -5.30
C MET A 156 -17.47 -5.57 -5.84
N GLY A 157 -16.79 -4.47 -5.50
CA GLY A 157 -17.23 -3.10 -5.82
C GLY A 157 -18.29 -2.56 -4.85
N GLY A 158 -18.43 -3.19 -3.68
CA GLY A 158 -19.26 -2.73 -2.56
C GLY A 158 -18.42 -2.05 -1.49
N ARG A 159 -18.12 -2.77 -0.39
CA ARG A 159 -17.37 -2.23 0.75
C ARG A 159 -15.96 -1.76 0.40
N ASP A 160 -15.30 -2.43 -0.52
CA ASP A 160 -14.00 -2.04 -1.07
C ASP A 160 -14.05 -0.69 -1.82
N LEU A 161 -15.15 -0.36 -2.49
CA LEU A 161 -15.37 0.96 -3.07
C LEU A 161 -15.80 1.99 -2.03
N ASP A 162 -16.69 1.61 -1.09
CA ASP A 162 -17.15 2.50 -0.01
C ASP A 162 -15.95 3.03 0.79
N ASP A 163 -14.92 2.22 1.05
CA ASP A 163 -13.70 2.62 1.75
C ASP A 163 -12.97 3.78 1.06
N TYR A 164 -12.99 3.86 -0.27
CA TYR A 164 -12.42 5.00 -1.01
C TYR A 164 -13.27 6.26 -0.91
N ILE A 165 -14.58 6.13 -0.77
CA ILE A 165 -15.50 7.26 -0.56
C ILE A 165 -15.29 7.82 0.85
N ASP A 166 -15.18 6.95 1.84
CA ASP A 166 -14.92 7.35 3.23
C ASP A 166 -13.51 7.94 3.37
N ALA A 167 -12.52 7.35 2.69
CA ALA A 167 -11.17 7.91 2.59
C ALA A 167 -11.18 9.32 2.01
N LYS A 168 -11.99 9.60 0.98
CA LYS A 168 -12.12 10.94 0.40
C LYS A 168 -12.60 11.93 1.44
N LYS A 169 -13.65 11.61 2.20
CA LYS A 169 -14.17 12.47 3.28
C LYS A 169 -13.08 12.79 4.29
N PHE A 170 -12.42 11.74 4.81
CA PHE A 170 -11.34 11.88 5.76
C PHE A 170 -10.17 12.74 5.23
N MET A 171 -9.74 12.50 3.99
CA MET A 171 -8.62 13.22 3.38
C MET A 171 -8.95 14.70 3.13
N VAL A 172 -10.17 15.03 2.70
CA VAL A 172 -10.60 16.42 2.52
C VAL A 172 -10.62 17.17 3.86
N GLU A 173 -11.07 16.52 4.93
CA GLU A 173 -11.15 17.13 6.26
C GLU A 173 -9.78 17.34 6.92
N ASN A 174 -8.79 16.49 6.62
CA ASN A 174 -7.53 16.47 7.37
C ASN A 174 -6.29 16.93 6.58
N TYR A 175 -6.34 17.01 5.22
CA TYR A 175 -5.16 17.23 4.37
C TYR A 175 -5.25 18.48 3.48
N ASP A 176 -6.18 19.39 3.73
CA ASP A 176 -6.37 20.64 2.96
C ASP A 176 -6.55 20.39 1.45
N LEU A 177 -7.43 19.46 1.10
CA LEU A 177 -7.72 19.05 -0.28
C LEU A 177 -9.04 19.64 -0.78
N ASP A 178 -9.05 19.98 -2.06
CA ASP A 178 -10.27 20.32 -2.80
C ASP A 178 -11.01 19.02 -3.19
N SER A 179 -12.21 18.83 -2.65
CA SER A 179 -13.04 17.65 -2.90
C SER A 179 -13.38 17.42 -4.39
N ASN A 180 -13.28 18.47 -5.21
CA ASN A 180 -13.51 18.41 -6.66
C ASN A 180 -12.25 18.11 -7.47
N ARG A 181 -11.09 17.93 -6.81
CA ARG A 181 -9.79 17.72 -7.46
C ARG A 181 -9.11 16.44 -7.01
N ILE A 182 -9.90 15.40 -6.77
CA ILE A 182 -9.41 14.08 -6.38
C ILE A 182 -9.60 13.11 -7.54
N GLY A 183 -8.50 12.55 -8.03
CA GLY A 183 -8.49 11.48 -9.02
C GLY A 183 -8.27 10.11 -8.38
N ILE A 184 -8.65 9.04 -9.10
CA ILE A 184 -8.46 7.65 -8.66
C ILE A 184 -7.81 6.84 -9.77
N TYR A 185 -6.85 5.95 -9.44
CA TYR A 185 -6.27 5.07 -10.42
C TYR A 185 -5.89 3.73 -9.85
N GLY A 186 -5.87 2.71 -10.71
CA GLY A 186 -5.42 1.39 -10.33
C GLY A 186 -5.35 0.42 -11.48
N GLY A 187 -4.74 -0.73 -11.24
CA GLY A 187 -4.58 -1.79 -12.23
C GLY A 187 -5.25 -3.09 -11.81
N SER A 188 -5.69 -3.91 -12.79
CA SER A 188 -6.32 -5.20 -12.53
C SER A 188 -7.60 -5.03 -11.69
N TYR A 189 -7.67 -5.60 -10.48
CA TYR A 189 -8.75 -5.36 -9.53
C TYR A 189 -8.88 -3.86 -9.19
N GLY A 190 -7.76 -3.16 -9.00
CA GLY A 190 -7.77 -1.71 -8.78
C GLY A 190 -8.32 -0.93 -9.98
N GLY A 191 -8.11 -1.43 -11.20
CA GLY A 191 -8.75 -0.89 -12.40
C GLY A 191 -10.25 -1.14 -12.43
N PHE A 192 -10.72 -2.30 -11.95
CA PHE A 192 -12.15 -2.58 -11.76
C PHE A 192 -12.77 -1.60 -10.76
N ILE A 193 -12.19 -1.40 -9.58
CA ILE A 193 -12.67 -0.43 -8.58
C ILE A 193 -12.65 0.99 -9.14
N THR A 194 -11.61 1.38 -9.88
CA THR A 194 -11.57 2.69 -10.56
C THR A 194 -12.75 2.88 -11.51
N LEU A 195 -13.08 1.86 -12.33
CA LEU A 195 -14.26 1.91 -13.20
C LEU A 195 -15.55 1.94 -12.41
N MET A 196 -15.68 1.14 -11.36
CA MET A 196 -16.86 1.16 -10.48
C MET A 196 -17.07 2.54 -9.87
N ALA A 197 -16.00 3.19 -9.38
CA ALA A 197 -16.06 4.54 -8.86
C ALA A 197 -16.62 5.54 -9.89
N LEU A 198 -16.05 5.55 -11.10
CA LEU A 198 -16.47 6.50 -12.15
C LEU A 198 -17.87 6.24 -12.71
N LEU A 199 -18.32 4.99 -12.75
CA LEU A 199 -19.60 4.62 -13.37
C LEU A 199 -20.76 4.58 -12.37
N THR A 200 -20.51 4.28 -11.10
CA THR A 200 -21.55 4.13 -10.07
C THR A 200 -21.59 5.27 -9.07
N LYS A 201 -20.49 6.04 -8.97
CA LYS A 201 -20.31 7.19 -8.06
C LYS A 201 -19.63 8.36 -8.80
N PRO A 202 -20.17 8.81 -9.95
CA PRO A 202 -19.49 9.77 -10.83
C PRO A 202 -19.24 11.15 -10.18
N GLU A 203 -19.94 11.47 -9.10
CA GLU A 203 -19.77 12.71 -8.33
C GLU A 203 -18.60 12.67 -7.35
N GLU A 204 -18.05 11.48 -7.08
CA GLU A 204 -17.02 11.35 -6.04
C GLU A 204 -15.61 11.65 -6.54
N PHE A 205 -15.30 11.35 -7.79
CA PHE A 205 -13.95 11.52 -8.32
C PHE A 205 -13.94 12.37 -9.59
N ALA A 206 -13.01 13.32 -9.65
CA ALA A 206 -12.88 14.24 -10.78
C ALA A 206 -12.41 13.52 -12.07
N CYS A 207 -11.63 12.46 -11.94
CA CYS A 207 -11.14 11.65 -13.05
C CYS A 207 -10.61 10.31 -12.55
N GLY A 208 -10.41 9.37 -13.48
CA GLY A 208 -9.75 8.10 -13.15
C GLY A 208 -8.96 7.53 -14.30
N ALA A 209 -7.97 6.70 -13.94
CA ALA A 209 -7.15 5.93 -14.90
C ALA A 209 -7.19 4.44 -14.55
N ALA A 210 -7.95 3.68 -15.33
CA ALA A 210 -8.13 2.25 -15.13
C ALA A 210 -7.21 1.46 -16.08
N LEU A 211 -6.25 0.72 -15.49
CA LEU A 211 -5.25 -0.04 -16.25
C LEU A 211 -5.58 -1.53 -16.20
N ARG A 212 -5.58 -2.19 -17.36
CA ARG A 212 -5.78 -3.67 -17.49
C ARG A 212 -6.88 -4.20 -16.57
N SER A 213 -8.01 -3.52 -16.53
CA SER A 213 -9.12 -3.77 -15.61
C SER A 213 -9.81 -5.10 -15.87
N VAL A 214 -10.29 -5.76 -14.83
CA VAL A 214 -11.30 -6.81 -14.98
C VAL A 214 -12.65 -6.13 -15.20
N THR A 215 -13.23 -6.31 -16.37
CA THR A 215 -14.49 -5.66 -16.76
C THR A 215 -15.69 -6.60 -16.76
N ASP A 216 -15.44 -7.90 -16.64
CA ASP A 216 -16.46 -8.94 -16.54
C ASP A 216 -15.93 -10.12 -15.74
N TRP A 217 -16.46 -10.30 -14.53
CA TRP A 217 -16.05 -11.37 -13.63
C TRP A 217 -16.53 -12.74 -14.07
N SER A 218 -17.58 -12.84 -14.88
CA SER A 218 -18.07 -14.12 -15.40
C SER A 218 -17.15 -14.72 -16.46
N HIS A 219 -16.37 -13.88 -17.13
CA HIS A 219 -15.36 -14.27 -18.13
C HIS A 219 -13.93 -14.32 -17.59
N TYR A 220 -13.75 -14.00 -16.33
CA TYR A 220 -12.44 -14.05 -15.69
C TYR A 220 -12.09 -15.47 -15.21
N ASN A 221 -10.87 -15.66 -14.72
CA ASN A 221 -10.38 -16.94 -14.20
C ASN A 221 -11.25 -17.42 -13.04
N HIS A 222 -11.81 -18.64 -13.15
CA HIS A 222 -12.71 -19.19 -12.14
C HIS A 222 -12.04 -19.37 -10.77
N GLU A 223 -10.81 -19.88 -10.73
CA GLU A 223 -10.07 -20.08 -9.48
C GLU A 223 -9.89 -18.77 -8.71
N TYR A 224 -9.47 -17.70 -9.42
CA TYR A 224 -9.32 -16.38 -8.83
C TYR A 224 -10.66 -15.83 -8.34
N THR A 225 -11.67 -15.83 -9.21
CA THR A 225 -12.99 -15.26 -8.89
C THR A 225 -13.63 -15.97 -7.70
N SER A 226 -13.55 -17.30 -7.64
CA SER A 226 -14.05 -18.08 -6.50
C SER A 226 -13.32 -17.73 -5.20
N ASN A 227 -12.01 -17.56 -5.24
CA ASN A 227 -11.22 -17.18 -4.04
C ASN A 227 -11.57 -15.80 -3.52
N ILE A 228 -11.84 -14.85 -4.40
CA ILE A 228 -12.18 -13.47 -4.02
C ILE A 228 -13.64 -13.38 -3.54
N LEU A 229 -14.56 -14.03 -4.24
CA LEU A 229 -15.97 -14.05 -3.87
C LEU A 229 -16.27 -14.95 -2.67
N ASN A 230 -15.41 -15.83 -2.42
CA ASN A 230 -15.16 -16.62 -1.23
C ASN A 230 -16.29 -17.38 -0.56
N TYR A 231 -15.89 -18.55 -0.14
CA TYR A 231 -16.56 -19.36 0.87
C TYR A 231 -15.98 -19.09 2.26
#